data_03244997eb71599ea4f4267dc1e64ce4
#
_entry.id   03244997eb71599ea4f4267dc1e64ce4
#
_cell.length_a   1.000
_cell.length_b   1.000
_cell.length_c   1.000
_cell.angle_alpha   90.00
_cell.angle_beta   90.00
_cell.angle_gamma   90.00
#
_symmetry.space_group_name_H-M   'P 1'
#
loop_
_entity.id
_entity.type
_entity.pdbx_description
1 polymer ?
#
loop_
_entity_poly.entity_id
_entity_poly.type
_entity_poly.pdbx_seq_one_letter_code
_entity_poly.pdbx_strand_id
1 'polypeptide(L)'
;MAQTESALYTVGVFADAAWAERGIDALKKRGFAAEQLTLAGKASPELTALVERATGGAPETLELPGVGPALARGPLMDTLNGSARDLPQVGLAAAMRRAGFQPHDGLIFERLVGKGGVLVAVQTAPRAADALAVMLSYGGGNAAIGAWGPRV
;
A
#
# COMPACT_ATOMS: atom_id res chain seq x y z
N MET A 1 -0.98 -6.89 -23.02
CA MET A 1 -1.07 -6.77 -22.45
C MET A 1 -1.27 -6.48 -21.81
N ALA A 2 -1.43 -6.34 -22.28
CA ALA A 2 -1.24 -6.03 -21.47
C ALA A 2 -1.91 -6.00 -20.44
N GLN A 3 -2.09 -6.76 -20.10
CA GLN A 3 -2.48 -6.80 -18.77
C GLN A 3 -1.54 -5.98 -17.97
N THR A 4 -1.99 -5.02 -17.35
CA THR A 4 -1.10 -4.25 -16.50
C THR A 4 -1.07 -4.87 -15.12
N GLU A 5 0.06 -4.73 -14.46
CA GLU A 5 0.20 -5.25 -13.11
C GLU A 5 -0.76 -4.58 -12.14
N SER A 6 -1.17 -3.34 -12.43
CA SER A 6 -2.10 -2.65 -11.54
C SER A 6 -3.44 -3.36 -11.42
N ALA A 7 -3.78 -4.21 -12.41
CA ALA A 7 -5.00 -4.97 -12.34
C ALA A 7 -4.95 -6.04 -11.24
N LEU A 8 -3.75 -6.41 -10.79
CA LEU A 8 -3.58 -7.43 -9.77
C LEU A 8 -3.68 -6.87 -8.35
N TYR A 9 -3.52 -5.57 -8.20
CA TYR A 9 -3.49 -4.95 -6.87
C TYR A 9 -4.40 -3.74 -6.84
N THR A 10 -5.12 -3.61 -5.74
CA THR A 10 -5.84 -2.38 -5.44
C THR A 10 -5.09 -1.70 -4.30
N VAL A 11 -4.72 -0.45 -4.47
CA VAL A 11 -3.87 0.28 -3.55
C VAL A 11 -4.60 1.49 -3.01
N GLY A 12 -4.49 1.70 -1.71
CA GLY A 12 -4.99 2.90 -1.07
C GLY A 12 -4.03 3.33 0.02
N VAL A 13 -4.07 4.59 0.41
CA VAL A 13 -3.23 5.09 1.48
C VAL A 13 -4.13 5.66 2.56
N PHE A 14 -3.97 5.12 3.78
CA PHE A 14 -4.73 5.59 4.93
C PHE A 14 -3.94 6.66 5.65
N ALA A 15 -4.64 7.54 6.35
CA ALA A 15 -3.99 8.66 7.00
C ALA A 15 -3.04 8.23 8.12
N ASP A 16 -3.37 7.12 8.81
CA ASP A 16 -2.53 6.61 9.89
C ASP A 16 -2.81 5.13 10.11
N ALA A 17 -2.07 4.55 11.06
CA ALA A 17 -2.17 3.12 11.33
C ALA A 17 -3.54 2.73 11.87
N ALA A 18 -4.18 3.60 12.64
CA ALA A 18 -5.49 3.27 13.21
C ALA A 18 -6.55 3.13 12.13
N TRP A 19 -6.56 4.04 11.16
CA TRP A 19 -7.51 3.93 10.05
C TRP A 19 -7.17 2.76 9.15
N ALA A 20 -5.88 2.51 8.94
CA ALA A 20 -5.45 1.36 8.14
C ALA A 20 -5.92 0.06 8.78
N GLU A 21 -5.82 -0.04 10.09
CA GLU A 21 -6.25 -1.24 10.79
C GLU A 21 -7.74 -1.50 10.58
N ARG A 22 -8.55 -0.47 10.65
CA ARG A 22 -9.99 -0.62 10.44
C ARG A 22 -10.29 -1.08 9.02
N GLY A 23 -9.60 -0.50 8.05
CA GLY A 23 -9.78 -0.90 6.67
C GLY A 23 -9.37 -2.33 6.42
N ILE A 24 -8.25 -2.74 7.01
CA ILE A 24 -7.75 -4.10 6.86
C ILE A 24 -8.72 -5.09 7.50
N ASP A 25 -9.23 -4.79 8.70
CA ASP A 25 -10.19 -5.67 9.32
C ASP A 25 -11.42 -5.86 8.45
N ALA A 26 -11.89 -4.78 7.84
CA ALA A 26 -13.04 -4.87 6.95
C ALA A 26 -12.73 -5.69 5.70
N LEU A 27 -11.51 -5.56 5.17
CA LEU A 27 -11.11 -6.38 4.03
C LEU A 27 -11.12 -7.86 4.39
N LYS A 28 -10.61 -8.20 5.57
CA LYS A 28 -10.58 -9.59 5.99
C LYS A 28 -11.99 -10.14 6.16
N LYS A 29 -12.91 -9.31 6.66
CA LYS A 29 -14.30 -9.73 6.78
C LYS A 29 -14.96 -9.98 5.42
N ARG A 30 -14.44 -9.34 4.38
CA ARG A 30 -14.92 -9.57 3.03
C ARG A 30 -14.23 -10.75 2.36
N GLY A 31 -13.36 -11.46 3.06
CA GLY A 31 -12.74 -12.66 2.56
C GLY A 31 -11.36 -12.51 1.96
N PHE A 32 -10.76 -11.32 2.06
CA PHE A 32 -9.38 -11.16 1.61
C PHE A 32 -8.45 -11.73 2.66
N ALA A 33 -7.51 -12.55 2.24
CA ALA A 33 -6.60 -13.24 3.15
C ALA A 33 -5.40 -12.37 3.49
N ALA A 34 -4.80 -12.65 4.64
CA ALA A 34 -3.60 -11.93 5.07
C ALA A 34 -2.49 -12.00 4.01
N GLU A 35 -2.36 -13.13 3.33
CA GLU A 35 -1.34 -13.31 2.32
C GLU A 35 -1.51 -12.39 1.10
N GLN A 36 -2.70 -11.83 0.93
CA GLN A 36 -2.98 -10.93 -0.18
C GLN A 36 -2.63 -9.48 0.15
N LEU A 37 -2.27 -9.19 1.40
CA LEU A 37 -2.08 -7.82 1.86
C LEU A 37 -0.61 -7.41 1.79
N THR A 38 -0.37 -6.16 1.38
CA THR A 38 0.93 -5.52 1.46
C THR A 38 0.75 -4.20 2.18
N LEU A 39 1.61 -3.95 3.17
CA LEU A 39 1.60 -2.69 3.90
C LEU A 39 2.97 -2.02 3.77
N ALA A 40 2.97 -0.70 3.70
CA ALA A 40 4.21 0.07 3.67
C ALA A 40 3.97 1.45 4.26
N GLY A 41 4.96 1.96 4.99
CA GLY A 41 4.84 3.29 5.56
C GLY A 41 6.10 3.67 6.31
N LYS A 42 6.09 4.88 6.87
CA LYS A 42 7.21 5.31 7.70
C LYS A 42 7.34 4.42 8.92
N ALA A 43 8.57 4.14 9.29
CA ALA A 43 8.85 3.28 10.43
C ALA A 43 8.27 3.88 11.71
N SER A 44 7.51 3.08 12.44
CA SER A 44 6.95 3.47 13.72
C SER A 44 6.53 2.21 14.48
N PRO A 45 6.44 2.31 15.82
CA PRO A 45 5.94 1.16 16.58
C PRO A 45 4.51 0.79 16.20
N GLU A 46 3.68 1.77 15.90
CA GLU A 46 2.31 1.52 15.49
C GLU A 46 2.24 0.74 14.21
N LEU A 47 3.08 1.09 13.24
CA LEU A 47 3.10 0.38 11.98
C LEU A 47 3.64 -1.02 12.14
N THR A 48 4.67 -1.20 12.96
CA THR A 48 5.21 -2.52 13.25
C THR A 48 4.11 -3.44 13.80
N ALA A 49 3.37 -2.96 14.78
CA ALA A 49 2.31 -3.75 15.38
C ALA A 49 1.22 -4.07 14.36
N LEU A 50 0.87 -3.09 13.53
CA LEU A 50 -0.16 -3.29 12.52
C LEU A 50 0.26 -4.35 11.51
N VAL A 51 1.49 -4.28 11.03
CA VAL A 51 1.98 -5.25 10.05
C VAL A 51 1.95 -6.66 10.64
N GLU A 52 2.38 -6.80 11.89
CA GLU A 52 2.39 -8.10 12.53
C GLU A 52 0.99 -8.67 12.68
N ARG A 53 0.03 -7.83 13.07
CA ARG A 53 -1.35 -8.30 13.20
C ARG A 53 -1.98 -8.60 11.85
N ALA A 54 -1.70 -7.77 10.85
CA ALA A 54 -2.38 -7.89 9.57
C ALA A 54 -1.84 -9.05 8.74
N THR A 55 -0.53 -9.28 8.78
CA THR A 55 0.11 -10.25 7.90
C THR A 55 0.65 -11.47 8.62
N GLY A 56 0.78 -11.41 9.93
CA GLY A 56 1.31 -12.52 10.71
C GLY A 56 2.82 -12.58 10.75
N GLY A 57 3.52 -11.56 10.25
CA GLY A 57 4.98 -11.56 10.27
C GLY A 57 5.55 -10.18 10.43
N ALA A 58 6.84 -10.13 10.77
CA ALA A 58 7.51 -8.86 11.00
C ALA A 58 7.75 -8.10 9.69
N PRO A 59 7.68 -6.77 9.72
CA PRO A 59 8.00 -6.00 8.52
C PRO A 59 9.48 -5.94 8.27
N GLU A 60 9.85 -5.70 7.02
CA GLU A 60 11.22 -5.41 6.65
C GLU A 60 11.45 -3.92 6.76
N THR A 61 12.67 -3.54 7.12
CA THR A 61 13.05 -2.13 7.16
C THR A 61 13.79 -1.77 5.89
N LEU A 62 13.56 -0.54 5.42
CA LEU A 62 14.26 -0.04 4.25
C LEU A 62 14.24 1.48 4.29
N GLU A 63 15.12 2.08 3.48
CA GLU A 63 15.13 3.53 3.31
C GLU A 63 14.48 3.86 2.00
N LEU A 64 13.53 4.77 2.02
CA LEU A 64 12.86 5.18 0.79
C LEU A 64 13.10 6.66 0.55
N PRO A 65 13.58 7.04 -0.64
CA PRO A 65 13.72 8.45 -0.97
C PRO A 65 12.38 9.16 -0.80
N GLY A 66 12.42 10.33 -0.17
CA GLY A 66 11.21 11.10 0.07
C GLY A 66 10.40 10.66 1.27
N VAL A 67 10.73 9.51 1.85
CA VAL A 67 10.01 8.98 3.01
C VAL A 67 10.93 8.86 4.22
N GLY A 68 12.13 8.33 4.01
CA GLY A 68 13.08 8.05 5.09
C GLY A 68 12.97 6.60 5.52
N PRO A 69 13.29 6.32 6.79
CA PRO A 69 13.17 4.94 7.29
C PRO A 69 11.72 4.46 7.15
N ALA A 70 11.56 3.28 6.60
CA ALA A 70 10.25 2.74 6.28
C ALA A 70 10.17 1.28 6.65
N LEU A 71 8.94 0.80 6.79
CA LEU A 71 8.63 -0.61 7.02
C LEU A 71 7.71 -1.10 5.92
N ALA A 72 7.89 -2.35 5.51
CA ALA A 72 7.03 -2.90 4.46
C ALA A 72 6.99 -4.42 4.55
N ARG A 73 5.87 -4.99 4.13
CA ARG A 73 5.72 -6.45 4.04
C ARG A 73 4.56 -6.79 3.14
N GLY A 74 4.74 -7.78 2.28
CA GLY A 74 3.66 -8.31 1.47
C GLY A 74 4.10 -8.60 0.05
N PRO A 75 3.24 -9.26 -0.74
CA PRO A 75 3.61 -9.70 -2.08
C PRO A 75 3.92 -8.58 -3.07
N LEU A 76 3.31 -7.41 -2.92
CA LEU A 76 3.61 -6.32 -3.83
C LEU A 76 5.07 -5.88 -3.73
N MET A 77 5.70 -6.11 -2.58
CA MET A 77 7.08 -5.67 -2.39
C MET A 77 8.04 -6.35 -3.36
N ASP A 78 7.77 -7.60 -3.74
CA ASP A 78 8.62 -8.26 -4.73
C ASP A 78 8.57 -7.55 -6.07
N THR A 79 7.37 -7.13 -6.48
CA THR A 79 7.22 -6.38 -7.71
C THR A 79 7.91 -5.01 -7.62
N LEU A 80 7.74 -4.33 -6.50
CA LEU A 80 8.33 -3.01 -6.33
C LEU A 80 9.86 -3.08 -6.30
N ASN A 81 10.41 -4.12 -5.69
CA ASN A 81 11.86 -4.31 -5.69
C ASN A 81 12.40 -4.65 -7.06
N GLY A 82 11.64 -5.41 -7.83
CA GLY A 82 12.11 -5.86 -9.13
C GLY A 82 13.26 -6.83 -9.00
N SER A 83 13.78 -7.28 -10.14
CA SER A 83 14.85 -8.27 -10.15
C SER A 83 16.16 -7.72 -9.58
N ALA A 84 16.39 -6.41 -9.72
CA ALA A 84 17.59 -5.78 -9.18
C ALA A 84 17.47 -5.45 -7.69
N ARG A 85 16.29 -5.60 -7.11
CA ARG A 85 16.02 -5.31 -5.72
C ARG A 85 16.49 -3.91 -5.34
N ASP A 86 16.15 -2.94 -6.17
CA ASP A 86 16.68 -1.60 -6.05
C ASP A 86 15.64 -0.56 -5.62
N LEU A 87 14.56 -1.00 -4.97
CA LEU A 87 13.54 -0.08 -4.49
C LEU A 87 14.14 1.09 -3.69
N PRO A 88 15.10 0.84 -2.76
CA PRO A 88 15.66 1.97 -2.01
C PRO A 88 16.42 2.97 -2.88
N GLN A 89 16.88 2.57 -4.05
CA GLN A 89 17.58 3.47 -4.94
C GLN A 89 16.62 4.23 -5.84
N VAL A 90 15.60 3.54 -6.38
CA VAL A 90 14.71 4.19 -7.35
C VAL A 90 13.56 4.93 -6.68
N GLY A 91 13.18 4.53 -5.47
CA GLY A 91 12.10 5.17 -4.75
C GLY A 91 10.74 4.57 -5.05
N LEU A 92 9.78 4.90 -4.16
CA LEU A 92 8.45 4.31 -4.26
C LEU A 92 7.73 4.73 -5.53
N ALA A 93 7.81 6.01 -5.89
CA ALA A 93 7.10 6.49 -7.07
C ALA A 93 7.52 5.74 -8.33
N ALA A 94 8.83 5.61 -8.53
CA ALA A 94 9.32 4.90 -9.71
C ALA A 94 9.00 3.43 -9.66
N ALA A 95 9.09 2.83 -8.47
CA ALA A 95 8.84 1.41 -8.32
C ALA A 95 7.37 1.05 -8.60
N MET A 96 6.44 1.94 -8.28
CA MET A 96 5.03 1.66 -8.52
C MET A 96 4.73 1.45 -10.00
N ARG A 97 5.55 2.01 -10.87
CA ARG A 97 5.39 1.77 -12.29
C ARG A 97 5.60 0.30 -12.65
N ARG A 98 6.43 -0.40 -11.88
CA ARG A 98 6.64 -1.83 -12.08
C ARG A 98 5.40 -2.64 -11.84
N ALA A 99 4.50 -2.11 -10.99
CA ALA A 99 3.23 -2.75 -10.72
C ALA A 99 2.12 -2.27 -11.65
N GLY A 100 2.47 -1.43 -12.63
CA GLY A 100 1.52 -0.99 -13.64
C GLY A 100 0.84 0.33 -13.35
N PHE A 101 1.23 1.02 -12.27
CA PHE A 101 0.61 2.30 -11.96
C PHE A 101 1.21 3.43 -12.77
N GLN A 102 0.41 4.45 -13.03
CA GLN A 102 0.86 5.62 -13.76
C GLN A 102 1.89 6.39 -12.95
N PRO A 103 2.82 7.11 -13.61
CA PRO A 103 3.79 7.90 -12.85
C PRO A 103 3.15 8.90 -11.89
N HIS A 104 2.04 9.52 -12.32
CA HIS A 104 1.31 10.46 -11.49
C HIS A 104 0.82 9.79 -10.21
N ASP A 105 0.26 8.59 -10.33
CA ASP A 105 -0.26 7.86 -9.19
C ASP A 105 0.86 7.49 -8.23
N GLY A 106 1.99 7.05 -8.76
CA GLY A 106 3.13 6.70 -7.93
C GLY A 106 3.65 7.88 -7.12
N LEU A 107 3.67 9.06 -7.73
CA LEU A 107 4.08 10.26 -7.02
C LEU A 107 3.15 10.59 -5.87
N ILE A 108 1.85 10.43 -6.09
CA ILE A 108 0.88 10.68 -5.03
C ILE A 108 1.05 9.68 -3.89
N PHE A 109 1.22 8.41 -4.21
CA PHE A 109 1.44 7.39 -3.17
C PHE A 109 2.69 7.73 -2.35
N GLU A 110 3.78 8.07 -3.03
CA GLU A 110 5.02 8.37 -2.32
C GLU A 110 4.85 9.58 -1.42
N ARG A 111 4.17 10.60 -1.91
CA ARG A 111 3.96 11.82 -1.12
C ARG A 111 3.13 11.55 0.12
N LEU A 112 2.07 10.76 -0.03
CA LEU A 112 1.19 10.46 1.10
C LEU A 112 1.91 9.60 2.15
N VAL A 113 2.69 8.63 1.70
CA VAL A 113 3.46 7.81 2.62
C VAL A 113 4.50 8.68 3.33
N GLY A 114 5.11 9.61 2.61
CA GLY A 114 6.07 10.54 3.21
C GLY A 114 5.46 11.42 4.28
N LYS A 115 4.15 11.63 4.23
CA LYS A 115 3.44 12.42 5.25
C LYS A 115 2.99 11.58 6.43
N GLY A 116 3.32 10.31 6.46
CA GLY A 116 2.94 9.42 7.54
C GLY A 116 1.80 8.48 7.21
N GLY A 117 1.35 8.48 5.97
CA GLY A 117 0.29 7.58 5.55
C GLY A 117 0.74 6.13 5.49
N VAL A 118 -0.24 5.23 5.57
CA VAL A 118 0.02 3.80 5.49
C VAL A 118 -0.56 3.29 4.17
N LEU A 119 0.33 2.82 3.31
CA LEU A 119 -0.08 2.23 2.04
C LEU A 119 -0.52 0.81 2.29
N VAL A 120 -1.73 0.49 1.81
CA VAL A 120 -2.25 -0.86 1.88
C VAL A 120 -2.58 -1.29 0.47
N ALA A 121 -2.00 -2.41 0.05
CA ALA A 121 -2.28 -3.00 -1.25
C ALA A 121 -2.91 -4.37 -1.04
N VAL A 122 -3.90 -4.68 -1.86
CA VAL A 122 -4.59 -5.97 -1.79
C VAL A 122 -4.48 -6.62 -3.15
N GLN A 123 -4.06 -7.87 -3.17
CA GLN A 123 -4.04 -8.64 -4.40
C GLN A 123 -5.47 -9.04 -4.71
N THR A 124 -6.07 -8.42 -5.71
CA THR A 124 -7.52 -8.40 -5.80
C THR A 124 -8.15 -8.92 -7.07
N ALA A 125 -7.38 -9.25 -8.09
CA ALA A 125 -8.04 -9.71 -9.30
C ALA A 125 -8.80 -11.00 -8.98
N PRO A 126 -10.10 -11.09 -9.27
CA PRO A 126 -10.95 -10.12 -9.97
C PRO A 126 -11.81 -9.25 -9.05
N ARG A 127 -11.48 -9.12 -7.76
CA ARG A 127 -12.32 -8.43 -6.80
C ARG A 127 -11.87 -7.00 -6.49
N ALA A 128 -11.28 -6.33 -7.48
CA ALA A 128 -10.72 -5.01 -7.24
C ALA A 128 -11.76 -4.00 -6.76
N ALA A 129 -12.96 -4.03 -7.32
CA ALA A 129 -14.00 -3.08 -6.93
C ALA A 129 -14.41 -3.27 -5.47
N ASP A 130 -14.49 -4.52 -5.01
CA ASP A 130 -14.83 -4.79 -3.62
C ASP A 130 -13.79 -4.22 -2.68
N ALA A 131 -12.51 -4.45 -2.98
CA ALA A 131 -11.44 -3.96 -2.13
C ALA A 131 -11.41 -2.44 -2.11
N LEU A 132 -11.56 -1.80 -3.26
CA LEU A 132 -11.53 -0.36 -3.32
C LEU A 132 -12.67 0.25 -2.52
N ALA A 133 -13.87 -0.31 -2.63
CA ALA A 133 -15.02 0.20 -1.90
C ALA A 133 -14.78 0.12 -0.40
N VAL A 134 -14.23 -0.98 0.08
CA VAL A 134 -13.93 -1.13 1.51
C VAL A 134 -12.91 -0.09 1.95
N MET A 135 -11.82 0.04 1.21
CA MET A 135 -10.78 0.98 1.61
C MET A 135 -11.28 2.41 1.63
N LEU A 136 -12.08 2.79 0.63
CA LEU A 136 -12.64 4.14 0.59
C LEU A 136 -13.56 4.41 1.77
N SER A 137 -14.29 3.40 2.22
CA SER A 137 -15.18 3.55 3.37
C SER A 137 -14.44 3.92 4.65
N TYR A 138 -13.15 3.60 4.72
CA TYR A 138 -12.34 3.87 5.90
C TYR A 138 -11.28 4.94 5.62
N GLY A 139 -11.46 5.71 4.57
CA GLY A 139 -10.57 6.82 4.29
C GLY A 139 -9.29 6.46 3.57
N GLY A 140 -9.20 5.24 3.04
CA GLY A 140 -8.04 4.81 2.27
C GLY A 140 -8.17 5.22 0.83
N GLY A 141 -7.92 6.48 0.54
CA GLY A 141 -8.04 6.97 -0.81
C GLY A 141 -6.96 6.42 -1.71
N ASN A 142 -7.15 6.62 -3.00
CA ASN A 142 -6.13 6.26 -3.96
C ASN A 142 -5.82 7.49 -4.81
N ALA A 143 -4.85 7.33 -5.71
CA ALA A 143 -4.37 8.46 -6.48
C ALA A 143 -5.47 9.11 -7.34
N ALA A 144 -6.42 8.32 -7.82
CA ALA A 144 -7.44 8.83 -8.72
C ALA A 144 -8.37 9.81 -8.05
N ILE A 145 -8.61 9.67 -6.74
CA ILE A 145 -9.60 10.51 -6.06
C ILE A 145 -8.99 11.35 -4.95
N GLY A 146 -7.69 11.29 -4.77
CA GLY A 146 -7.05 12.04 -3.70
C GLY A 146 -7.34 11.39 -2.35
N ALA A 147 -6.29 10.96 -1.67
CA ALA A 147 -6.47 10.04 -0.58
C ALA A 147 -7.18 10.61 0.63
N TRP A 148 -6.85 11.80 1.03
CA TRP A 148 -7.34 12.29 2.32
C TRP A 148 -8.19 13.52 2.19
N GLY A 149 -8.84 13.63 1.09
CA GLY A 149 -9.75 14.74 0.92
C GLY A 149 -10.78 14.76 2.04
N PRO A 150 -11.41 15.88 2.24
CA PRO A 150 -12.41 16.01 3.31
C PRO A 150 -13.68 15.27 2.94
N ARG A 151 -13.51 14.15 2.38
CA ARG A 151 -14.62 13.37 2.00
C ARG A 151 -15.22 12.67 3.16
N VAL A 152 -14.64 12.75 4.18
CA VAL A 152 -15.16 11.99 5.28
C VAL A 152 -16.59 12.33 5.59
#